data_84c8ebc345d05cb6a15f0ad2255b8695
#
_entry.id   84c8ebc345d05cb6a15f0ad2255b8695
#
_cell.length_a   1.000
_cell.length_b   1.000
_cell.length_c   1.000
_cell.angle_alpha   90.00
_cell.angle_beta   90.00
_cell.angle_gamma   90.00
#
_symmetry.space_group_name_H-M   'P 1'
#
loop_
_entity.id
_entity.type
_entity.pdbx_description
1 polymer ?
#
loop_
_entity_poly.entity_id
_entity_poly.type
_entity_poly.pdbx_seq_one_letter_code
_entity_poly.pdbx_strand_id
1 'polypeptide(L)'
;IYGDPKREYGEKAVTKIVEQWGINMDKVTLYDGSGLSRTNRMTPLFLASVLRSAALDWQTGDLFPTLLPRCGVDGTVRNLLKGTCLSGNIALKSGSMTGVRCYAGYYPAERPRYSVVLLTNNFHCTYEQLKSSIERLMVGMFESYQDTIDKRQNTPQL
;
A
#
# COMPACT_ATOMS: atom_id res chain seq x y z
N ILE A 1 -13.40 14.94 17.22
CA ILE A 1 -14.51 15.08 16.23
C ILE A 1 -15.76 14.38 16.74
N TYR A 2 -15.64 13.22 17.33
CA TYR A 2 -16.73 12.47 17.94
C TYR A 2 -16.37 12.20 19.40
N GLY A 3 -17.18 12.73 20.34
CA GLY A 3 -16.91 12.64 21.77
C GLY A 3 -17.12 11.25 22.40
N ASP A 4 -17.70 10.30 21.66
CA ASP A 4 -17.93 8.93 22.09
C ASP A 4 -17.08 7.97 21.24
N PRO A 5 -16.27 7.09 21.85
CA PRO A 5 -15.38 6.17 21.14
C PRO A 5 -16.09 4.97 20.52
N LYS A 6 -17.38 5.03 20.25
CA LYS A 6 -18.10 3.95 19.59
C LYS A 6 -17.54 3.68 18.20
N ARG A 7 -17.39 2.40 17.87
CA ARG A 7 -16.92 1.91 16.57
C ARG A 7 -17.64 2.56 15.38
N GLU A 8 -18.96 2.70 15.47
CA GLU A 8 -19.79 3.26 14.41
C GLU A 8 -19.42 4.71 14.03
N TYR A 9 -18.90 5.49 14.96
CA TYR A 9 -18.46 6.85 14.68
C TYR A 9 -17.15 6.87 13.89
N GLY A 10 -16.24 5.96 14.21
CA GLY A 10 -15.00 5.79 13.45
C GLY A 10 -15.28 5.34 12.01
N GLU A 11 -16.14 4.35 11.84
CA GLU A 11 -16.56 3.87 10.53
C GLU A 11 -17.22 4.99 9.70
N LYS A 12 -18.17 5.73 10.25
CA LYS A 12 -18.82 6.86 9.59
C LYS A 12 -17.84 7.97 9.21
N ALA A 13 -16.86 8.27 10.09
CA ALA A 13 -15.85 9.28 9.81
C ALA A 13 -14.96 8.88 8.62
N VAL A 14 -14.49 7.65 8.58
CA VAL A 14 -13.69 7.12 7.46
C VAL A 14 -14.52 7.11 6.17
N THR A 15 -15.75 6.59 6.22
CA THR A 15 -16.65 6.56 5.07
C THR A 15 -16.84 7.96 4.48
N LYS A 16 -17.14 8.95 5.32
CA LYS A 16 -17.31 10.33 4.88
C LYS A 16 -16.09 10.90 4.15
N ILE A 17 -14.89 10.65 4.67
CA ILE A 17 -13.63 11.11 4.03
C ILE A 17 -13.44 10.43 2.69
N VAL A 18 -13.64 9.12 2.64
CA VAL A 18 -13.45 8.32 1.42
C VAL A 18 -14.46 8.71 0.33
N GLU A 19 -15.71 8.95 0.71
CA GLU A 19 -16.75 9.43 -0.21
C GLU A 19 -16.47 10.85 -0.72
N GLN A 20 -15.92 11.74 0.11
CA GLN A 20 -15.47 13.06 -0.32
C GLN A 20 -14.37 12.99 -1.39
N TRP A 21 -13.57 11.94 -1.38
CA TRP A 21 -12.60 11.65 -2.45
C TRP A 21 -13.20 10.97 -3.68
N GLY A 22 -14.53 10.76 -3.71
CA GLY A 22 -15.22 10.09 -4.81
C GLY A 22 -14.95 8.60 -4.92
N ILE A 23 -14.51 7.95 -3.84
CA ILE A 23 -14.19 6.52 -3.82
C ILE A 23 -15.41 5.73 -3.36
N ASN A 24 -15.78 4.70 -4.13
CA ASN A 24 -16.91 3.84 -3.84
C ASN A 24 -16.58 2.83 -2.72
N MET A 25 -17.49 2.70 -1.75
CA MET A 25 -17.40 1.80 -0.60
C MET A 25 -18.19 0.48 -0.75
N ASP A 26 -18.87 0.22 -1.86
CA ASP A 26 -19.80 -0.92 -2.03
C ASP A 26 -19.20 -2.30 -1.74
N LYS A 27 -17.88 -2.45 -1.94
CA LYS A 27 -17.15 -3.71 -1.72
C LYS A 27 -16.22 -3.66 -0.52
N VAL A 28 -16.51 -2.77 0.41
CA VAL A 28 -15.69 -2.53 1.59
C VAL A 28 -16.49 -2.82 2.85
N THR A 29 -15.90 -3.54 3.77
CA THR A 29 -16.41 -3.72 5.13
C THR A 29 -15.31 -3.31 6.10
N LEU A 30 -15.54 -2.26 6.86
CA LEU A 30 -14.66 -1.79 7.92
C LEU A 30 -15.30 -2.10 9.27
N TYR A 31 -14.82 -3.13 9.92
CA TYR A 31 -15.29 -3.49 11.26
C TYR A 31 -14.49 -2.77 12.35
N ASP A 32 -13.19 -2.58 12.13
CA ASP A 32 -12.31 -1.82 13.02
C ASP A 32 -11.23 -1.05 12.23
N GLY A 33 -10.69 -0.03 12.88
CA GLY A 33 -9.55 0.74 12.35
C GLY A 33 -8.18 0.18 12.74
N SER A 34 -8.13 -0.78 13.67
CA SER A 34 -6.87 -1.38 14.13
C SER A 34 -6.32 -2.44 13.15
N GLY A 35 -7.18 -2.95 12.28
CA GLY A 35 -6.84 -4.02 11.34
C GLY A 35 -6.76 -5.41 11.98
N LEU A 36 -7.28 -5.60 13.19
CA LEU A 36 -7.28 -6.89 13.88
C LEU A 36 -8.51 -7.75 13.56
N SER A 37 -9.58 -7.13 13.06
CA SER A 37 -10.78 -7.87 12.71
C SER A 37 -10.59 -8.66 11.42
N ARG A 38 -10.96 -9.95 11.48
CA ARG A 38 -11.01 -10.83 10.30
C ARG A 38 -12.19 -10.51 9.37
N THR A 39 -13.11 -9.66 9.81
CA THR A 39 -14.27 -9.23 9.01
C THR A 39 -13.98 -8.01 8.16
N ASN A 40 -12.87 -7.31 8.37
CA ASN A 40 -12.43 -6.27 7.46
C ASN A 40 -12.22 -6.84 6.05
N ARG A 41 -12.86 -6.25 5.07
CA ARG A 41 -12.76 -6.64 3.66
C ARG A 41 -12.61 -5.41 2.80
N MET A 42 -11.69 -5.46 1.86
CA MET A 42 -11.48 -4.41 0.88
C MET A 42 -10.80 -4.94 -0.38
N THR A 43 -10.98 -4.26 -1.49
CA THR A 43 -10.30 -4.61 -2.73
C THR A 43 -8.95 -3.91 -2.83
N PRO A 44 -7.98 -4.47 -3.57
CA PRO A 44 -6.72 -3.77 -3.87
C PRO A 44 -6.95 -2.42 -4.53
N LEU A 45 -7.92 -2.33 -5.44
CA LEU A 45 -8.26 -1.08 -6.13
C LEU A 45 -8.77 -0.02 -5.17
N PHE A 46 -9.65 -0.39 -4.23
CA PHE A 46 -10.12 0.53 -3.19
C PHE A 46 -8.94 1.13 -2.40
N LEU A 47 -8.06 0.26 -1.90
CA LEU A 47 -6.92 0.72 -1.10
C LEU A 47 -5.92 1.55 -1.90
N ALA A 48 -5.69 1.20 -3.17
CA ALA A 48 -4.85 2.00 -4.07
C ALA A 48 -5.48 3.38 -4.35
N SER A 49 -6.80 3.45 -4.49
CA SER A 49 -7.51 4.72 -4.66
C SER A 49 -7.41 5.61 -3.42
N VAL A 50 -7.57 5.02 -2.22
CA VAL A 50 -7.39 5.74 -0.94
C VAL A 50 -5.96 6.28 -0.82
N LEU A 51 -4.95 5.46 -1.09
CA LEU A 51 -3.55 5.89 -1.07
C LEU A 51 -3.29 7.02 -2.07
N ARG A 52 -3.80 6.88 -3.29
CA ARG A 52 -3.66 7.94 -4.31
C ARG A 52 -4.29 9.25 -3.84
N SER A 53 -5.51 9.21 -3.32
CA SER A 53 -6.20 10.40 -2.82
C SER A 53 -5.47 11.02 -1.64
N ALA A 54 -4.97 10.22 -0.70
CA ALA A 54 -4.20 10.71 0.44
C ALA A 54 -2.88 11.40 0.01
N ALA A 55 -2.22 10.92 -1.05
CA ALA A 55 -1.00 11.52 -1.58
C ALA A 55 -1.26 12.80 -2.41
N LEU A 56 -2.48 12.98 -2.90
CA LEU A 56 -2.89 14.17 -3.66
C LEU A 56 -3.63 15.20 -2.81
N ASP A 57 -4.00 14.86 -1.61
CA ASP A 57 -4.70 15.73 -0.68
C ASP A 57 -3.77 16.86 -0.19
N TRP A 58 -4.23 18.10 -0.28
CA TRP A 58 -3.43 19.28 0.04
C TRP A 58 -3.03 19.40 1.52
N GLN A 59 -3.72 18.71 2.41
CA GLN A 59 -3.41 18.71 3.84
C GLN A 59 -2.45 17.59 4.24
N THR A 60 -2.49 16.46 3.56
CA THR A 60 -1.81 15.23 3.98
C THR A 60 -0.79 14.72 2.97
N GLY A 61 -0.85 15.19 1.70
CA GLY A 61 -0.09 14.62 0.59
C GLY A 61 1.42 14.66 0.77
N ASP A 62 1.95 15.72 1.33
CA ASP A 62 3.39 15.84 1.58
C ASP A 62 3.84 15.02 2.79
N LEU A 63 2.98 14.83 3.78
CA LEU A 63 3.32 14.16 5.04
C LEU A 63 3.02 12.67 5.02
N PHE A 64 1.84 12.27 4.54
CA PHE A 64 1.35 10.90 4.71
C PHE A 64 2.29 9.83 4.13
N PRO A 65 2.86 9.98 2.91
CA PRO A 65 3.83 9.02 2.38
C PRO A 65 5.06 8.84 3.25
N THR A 66 5.53 9.90 3.92
CA THR A 66 6.74 9.87 4.75
C THR A 66 6.57 9.11 6.07
N LEU A 67 5.32 8.85 6.48
CA LEU A 67 4.99 8.10 7.69
C LEU A 67 5.11 6.58 7.49
N LEU A 68 5.24 6.12 6.24
CA LEU A 68 5.34 4.70 5.95
C LEU A 68 6.79 4.21 6.05
N PRO A 69 7.03 3.01 6.64
CA PRO A 69 8.36 2.46 6.76
C PRO A 69 8.93 2.06 5.39
N ARG A 70 10.23 2.27 5.18
CA ARG A 70 10.94 1.93 3.95
C ARG A 70 11.37 0.47 3.94
N CYS A 71 11.03 -0.24 2.89
CA CYS A 71 11.43 -1.63 2.71
C CYS A 71 12.94 -1.79 2.68
N GLY A 72 13.46 -2.83 3.36
CA GLY A 72 14.90 -3.06 3.46
C GLY A 72 15.64 -2.17 4.46
N VAL A 73 14.95 -1.20 5.09
CA VAL A 73 15.55 -0.19 5.99
C VAL A 73 14.96 -0.26 7.39
N ASP A 74 13.66 0.00 7.55
CA ASP A 74 13.07 0.18 8.88
C ASP A 74 11.72 -0.53 9.08
N GLY A 75 11.18 -0.40 10.28
CA GLY A 75 9.87 -0.88 10.70
C GLY A 75 9.65 -2.38 10.46
N THR A 76 8.40 -2.74 10.21
CA THR A 76 7.98 -4.14 9.97
C THR A 76 8.38 -4.67 8.60
N VAL A 77 8.88 -3.82 7.72
CA VAL A 77 9.32 -4.16 6.36
C VAL A 77 10.85 -4.09 6.17
N ARG A 78 11.62 -3.93 7.27
CA ARG A 78 13.09 -3.83 7.22
C ARG A 78 13.80 -5.04 6.56
N ASN A 79 13.16 -6.19 6.54
CA ASN A 79 13.68 -7.41 5.90
C ASN A 79 12.98 -7.73 4.56
N LEU A 80 12.03 -6.89 4.11
CA LEU A 80 11.37 -7.04 2.83
C LEU A 80 12.16 -6.26 1.76
N LEU A 81 12.43 -6.88 0.62
CA LEU A 81 13.18 -6.29 -0.50
C LEU A 81 14.62 -5.83 -0.16
N LYS A 82 15.16 -6.30 0.97
CA LYS A 82 16.50 -5.94 1.41
C LYS A 82 17.55 -6.43 0.40
N GLY A 83 18.43 -5.53 -0.03
CA GLY A 83 19.47 -5.84 -1.00
C GLY A 83 19.00 -5.91 -2.46
N THR A 84 17.75 -5.55 -2.74
CA THR A 84 17.23 -5.40 -4.11
C THR A 84 17.29 -3.95 -4.58
N CYS A 85 17.02 -3.69 -5.86
CA CYS A 85 16.90 -2.34 -6.42
C CYS A 85 15.77 -1.49 -5.76
N LEU A 86 14.81 -2.12 -5.10
CA LEU A 86 13.71 -1.47 -4.40
C LEU A 86 14.02 -1.15 -2.92
N SER A 87 15.16 -1.63 -2.39
CA SER A 87 15.57 -1.38 -1.00
C SER A 87 15.72 0.12 -0.74
N GLY A 88 15.03 0.64 0.28
CA GLY A 88 15.01 2.07 0.62
C GLY A 88 14.15 2.94 -0.31
N ASN A 89 13.76 2.44 -1.47
CA ASN A 89 13.07 3.21 -2.51
C ASN A 89 11.55 2.97 -2.57
N ILE A 90 11.05 2.01 -1.83
CA ILE A 90 9.62 1.73 -1.68
C ILE A 90 9.22 1.78 -0.21
N ALA A 91 8.11 2.44 0.11
CA ALA A 91 7.60 2.58 1.47
C ALA A 91 6.25 1.88 1.60
N LEU A 92 6.15 0.89 2.50
CA LEU A 92 4.97 0.03 2.61
C LEU A 92 4.56 -0.20 4.06
N LYS A 93 3.28 -0.03 4.37
CA LYS A 93 2.64 -0.58 5.55
C LYS A 93 2.36 -2.06 5.34
N SER A 94 2.74 -2.89 6.30
CA SER A 94 2.42 -4.33 6.31
C SER A 94 1.17 -4.66 7.13
N GLY A 95 0.45 -5.69 6.72
CA GLY A 95 -0.59 -6.36 7.49
C GLY A 95 -0.35 -7.86 7.53
N SER A 96 -0.59 -8.50 8.67
CA SER A 96 -0.36 -9.94 8.84
C SER A 96 -1.37 -10.55 9.80
N MET A 97 -2.00 -11.63 9.35
CA MET A 97 -2.81 -12.55 10.13
C MET A 97 -2.53 -13.97 9.65
N THR A 98 -3.07 -14.97 10.35
CA THR A 98 -3.03 -16.37 9.88
C THR A 98 -3.61 -16.47 8.47
N GLY A 99 -2.81 -16.93 7.50
CA GLY A 99 -3.20 -17.07 6.10
C GLY A 99 -3.38 -15.75 5.34
N VAL A 100 -2.99 -14.60 5.92
CA VAL A 100 -3.10 -13.28 5.28
C VAL A 100 -1.78 -12.53 5.39
N ARG A 101 -1.32 -11.98 4.27
CA ARG A 101 -0.18 -11.08 4.21
C ARG A 101 -0.43 -9.97 3.20
N CYS A 102 -0.36 -8.73 3.67
CA CYS A 102 -0.70 -7.57 2.87
C CYS A 102 0.38 -6.50 2.97
N TYR A 103 0.53 -5.74 1.90
CA TYR A 103 1.39 -4.57 1.82
C TYR A 103 0.69 -3.47 1.04
N ALA A 104 0.80 -2.24 1.53
CA ALA A 104 0.20 -1.08 0.89
C ALA A 104 1.04 0.17 1.12
N GLY A 105 1.27 0.98 0.10
CA GLY A 105 2.05 2.21 0.21
C GLY A 105 2.45 2.79 -1.13
N TYR A 106 3.71 3.24 -1.25
CA TYR A 106 4.12 4.09 -2.36
C TYR A 106 5.49 3.73 -2.96
N TYR A 107 5.60 4.00 -4.26
CA TYR A 107 6.84 3.97 -5.01
C TYR A 107 6.93 5.17 -5.98
N PRO A 108 8.07 5.86 -6.12
CA PRO A 108 9.19 5.89 -5.17
C PRO A 108 8.79 6.44 -3.79
N ALA A 109 9.53 6.09 -2.73
CA ALA A 109 9.20 6.46 -1.35
C ALA A 109 9.27 7.99 -1.10
N GLU A 110 10.22 8.68 -1.73
CA GLU A 110 10.44 10.13 -1.51
C GLU A 110 9.52 11.02 -2.35
N ARG A 111 9.17 10.56 -3.55
CA ARG A 111 8.29 11.29 -4.48
C ARG A 111 7.29 10.30 -5.09
N PRO A 112 6.21 9.97 -4.38
CA PRO A 112 5.26 8.97 -4.81
C PRO A 112 4.70 9.24 -6.20
N ARG A 113 4.85 8.26 -7.10
CA ARG A 113 4.21 8.25 -8.43
C ARG A 113 3.19 7.14 -8.55
N TYR A 114 3.35 6.10 -7.72
CA TYR A 114 2.52 4.90 -7.76
C TYR A 114 2.05 4.54 -6.37
N SER A 115 0.76 4.23 -6.25
CA SER A 115 0.21 3.49 -5.13
C SER A 115 0.46 2.00 -5.36
N VAL A 116 1.07 1.34 -4.40
CA VAL A 116 1.40 -0.09 -4.47
C VAL A 116 0.55 -0.83 -3.44
N VAL A 117 -0.24 -1.80 -3.89
CA VAL A 117 -1.08 -2.63 -3.02
C VAL A 117 -0.94 -4.09 -3.41
N LEU A 118 -0.61 -4.92 -2.43
CA LEU A 118 -0.55 -6.36 -2.58
C LEU A 118 -1.30 -7.01 -1.41
N LEU A 119 -2.37 -7.74 -1.72
CA LEU A 119 -3.19 -8.46 -0.75
C LEU A 119 -3.11 -9.95 -1.04
N THR A 120 -2.55 -10.72 -0.11
CA THR A 120 -2.45 -12.18 -0.20
C THR A 120 -3.31 -12.82 0.87
N ASN A 121 -4.19 -13.74 0.47
CA ASN A 121 -5.09 -14.44 1.37
C ASN A 121 -4.98 -15.96 1.15
N ASN A 122 -5.28 -16.73 2.19
CA ASN A 122 -5.38 -18.20 2.14
C ASN A 122 -4.13 -18.88 1.54
N PHE A 123 -2.94 -18.35 1.82
CA PHE A 123 -1.72 -19.01 1.39
C PHE A 123 -1.41 -20.23 2.28
N HIS A 124 -0.89 -21.29 1.65
CA HIS A 124 -0.56 -22.56 2.30
C HIS A 124 0.95 -22.85 2.33
N CYS A 125 1.76 -21.96 1.80
CA CYS A 125 3.23 -22.04 1.86
C CYS A 125 3.77 -21.42 3.16
N THR A 126 5.06 -21.61 3.41
CA THR A 126 5.73 -20.94 4.53
C THR A 126 5.81 -19.43 4.28
N TYR A 127 5.98 -18.66 5.36
CA TYR A 127 6.16 -17.21 5.26
C TYR A 127 7.37 -16.84 4.38
N GLU A 128 8.48 -17.56 4.49
CA GLU A 128 9.69 -17.30 3.71
C GLU A 128 9.47 -17.57 2.21
N GLN A 129 8.76 -18.62 1.86
CA GLN A 129 8.40 -18.91 0.47
C GLN A 129 7.48 -17.83 -0.10
N LEU A 130 6.48 -17.40 0.66
CA LEU A 130 5.59 -16.30 0.27
C LEU A 130 6.36 -15.00 0.08
N LYS A 131 7.21 -14.64 1.06
CA LYS A 131 8.05 -13.43 1.02
C LYS A 131 8.92 -13.42 -0.23
N SER A 132 9.64 -14.51 -0.50
CA SER A 132 10.48 -14.65 -1.69
C SER A 132 9.68 -14.49 -2.99
N SER A 133 8.47 -15.03 -3.05
CA SER A 133 7.58 -14.89 -4.22
C SER A 133 7.12 -13.45 -4.41
N ILE A 134 6.77 -12.76 -3.33
CA ILE A 134 6.37 -11.35 -3.32
C ILE A 134 7.55 -10.48 -3.78
N GLU A 135 8.74 -10.71 -3.25
CA GLU A 135 9.94 -9.95 -3.62
C GLU A 135 10.27 -10.09 -5.11
N ARG A 136 10.25 -11.33 -5.64
CA ARG A 136 10.45 -11.57 -7.08
C ARG A 136 9.41 -10.88 -7.95
N LEU A 137 8.13 -10.95 -7.54
CA LEU A 137 7.06 -10.27 -8.26
C LEU A 137 7.29 -8.76 -8.30
N MET A 138 7.56 -8.15 -7.15
CA MET A 138 7.73 -6.71 -7.05
C MET A 138 8.96 -6.24 -7.82
N VAL A 139 10.10 -6.90 -7.66
CA VAL A 139 11.33 -6.57 -8.41
C VAL A 139 11.09 -6.67 -9.90
N GLY A 140 10.53 -7.79 -10.40
CA GLY A 140 10.27 -7.96 -11.83
C GLY A 140 9.30 -6.94 -12.43
N MET A 141 8.28 -6.53 -11.67
CA MET A 141 7.34 -5.48 -12.11
C MET A 141 8.04 -4.12 -12.27
N PHE A 142 8.88 -3.74 -11.33
CA PHE A 142 9.52 -2.42 -11.36
C PHE A 142 10.75 -2.36 -12.25
N GLU A 143 11.51 -3.44 -12.41
CA GLU A 143 12.60 -3.53 -13.39
C GLU A 143 12.07 -3.39 -14.83
N SER A 144 11.05 -4.17 -15.19
CA SER A 144 10.41 -4.08 -16.51
C SER A 144 9.87 -2.68 -16.82
N TYR A 145 9.41 -1.99 -15.78
CA TYR A 145 8.90 -0.64 -15.91
C TYR A 145 10.03 0.38 -16.12
N GLN A 146 11.15 0.26 -15.39
CA GLN A 146 12.33 1.12 -15.54
C GLN A 146 12.88 1.02 -16.95
N ASP A 147 13.05 -0.20 -17.48
CA ASP A 147 13.49 -0.45 -18.85
C ASP A 147 12.58 0.23 -19.89
N THR A 148 11.29 0.29 -19.62
CA THR A 148 10.32 0.93 -20.54
C THR A 148 10.45 2.46 -20.53
N ILE A 149 10.73 3.06 -19.38
CA ILE A 149 10.96 4.51 -19.28
C ILE A 149 12.27 4.88 -19.98
N ASP A 150 13.34 4.15 -19.69
CA ASP A 150 14.67 4.43 -20.24
C ASP A 150 14.66 4.33 -21.78
N LYS A 151 13.94 3.36 -22.35
CA LYS A 151 13.73 3.25 -23.79
C LYS A 151 12.97 4.43 -24.38
N ARG A 152 11.94 4.95 -23.70
CA ARG A 152 11.16 6.11 -24.16
C ARG A 152 11.95 7.42 -24.12
N GLN A 153 12.82 7.58 -23.11
CA GLN A 153 13.66 8.77 -22.98
C GLN A 153 14.84 8.78 -23.98
N ASN A 154 15.30 7.60 -24.40
CA ASN A 154 16.42 7.42 -25.31
C ASN A 154 15.99 7.28 -26.79
N THR A 155 14.69 7.38 -27.11
CA THR A 155 14.25 7.38 -28.50
C THR A 155 14.40 8.79 -29.08
N PRO A 156 15.24 9.02 -30.11
CA PRO A 156 15.38 10.32 -30.74
C PRO A 156 14.02 10.77 -31.29
N GLN A 157 13.63 11.98 -30.93
CA GLN A 157 12.48 12.63 -31.59
C GLN A 157 12.91 12.92 -33.03
N LEU A 158 12.27 12.25 -34.00
CA LEU A 158 12.40 12.50 -35.43
C LEU A 158 11.75 13.82 -35.81
#